data_640eae4b8f63cede000f981807c9a5e8
#
_entry.id   640eae4b8f63cede000f981807c9a5e8
#
_cell.length_a   1.000
_cell.length_b   1.000
_cell.length_c   1.000
_cell.angle_alpha   90.00
_cell.angle_beta   90.00
_cell.angle_gamma   90.00
#
_symmetry.space_group_name_H-M   'P 1'
#
loop_
_entity.id
_entity.type
_entity.pdbx_description
1 polymer ?
#
loop_
_entity_poly.entity_id
_entity_poly.type
_entity_poly.pdbx_seq_one_letter_code
_entity_poly.pdbx_strand_id
1 'polypeptide(L)'
;MPYVSVVGERKFIMELVKSILILVVGFVLLVKGADFFVDGASAIAKKLHIPSLIIGLTIVAMGTSLPELSVSVTAALANQNSLAISNVIGSNIFNLMVVLGICAVIAPIGVSNIVIKRDYPFSVFCAILMAVLGSFGLTINRIDGIVLLVFFAGYLGVMFYDAKKVRKSAAEMEYEDEIDEATEDTEDIPLWKGI
;
A
#
# COMPACT_ATOMS: atom_id res chain seq x y z
N MET A 1 23.53 -23.26 -47.47
CA MET A 1 22.31 -22.63 -46.95
C MET A 1 22.58 -21.77 -45.67
N PRO A 2 23.47 -20.78 -45.70
CA PRO A 2 23.71 -19.93 -44.51
C PRO A 2 22.80 -18.68 -44.41
N TYR A 3 22.13 -18.29 -45.48
CA TYR A 3 21.31 -17.06 -45.52
C TYR A 3 20.03 -17.13 -44.67
N VAL A 4 19.42 -18.30 -44.50
CA VAL A 4 18.18 -18.47 -43.73
C VAL A 4 18.41 -18.30 -42.25
N SER A 5 19.60 -18.65 -41.72
CA SER A 5 19.96 -18.48 -40.28
C SER A 5 20.14 -17.01 -39.91
N VAL A 6 20.80 -16.22 -40.74
CA VAL A 6 21.12 -14.80 -40.46
C VAL A 6 19.86 -13.92 -40.46
N VAL A 7 18.88 -14.20 -41.34
CA VAL A 7 17.61 -13.48 -41.35
C VAL A 7 16.76 -13.82 -40.14
N GLY A 8 16.80 -15.08 -39.65
CA GLY A 8 16.12 -15.52 -38.45
C GLY A 8 16.72 -14.86 -37.20
N GLU A 9 18.04 -14.80 -37.10
CA GLU A 9 18.73 -14.15 -35.95
C GLU A 9 18.46 -12.65 -35.91
N ARG A 10 18.46 -11.94 -37.02
CA ARG A 10 18.13 -10.51 -37.07
C ARG A 10 16.69 -10.24 -36.66
N LYS A 11 15.74 -11.05 -37.09
CA LYS A 11 14.34 -10.94 -36.65
C LYS A 11 14.20 -11.19 -35.16
N PHE A 12 14.84 -12.21 -34.64
CA PHE A 12 14.83 -12.53 -33.19
C PHE A 12 15.41 -11.38 -32.38
N ILE A 13 16.57 -10.83 -32.77
CA ILE A 13 17.20 -9.69 -32.08
C ILE A 13 16.28 -8.46 -32.12
N MET A 14 15.65 -8.15 -33.26
CA MET A 14 14.73 -7.03 -33.37
C MET A 14 13.51 -7.18 -32.44
N GLU A 15 12.91 -8.37 -32.40
CA GLU A 15 11.77 -8.63 -31.50
C GLU A 15 12.18 -8.58 -30.02
N LEU A 16 13.38 -9.07 -29.69
CA LEU A 16 13.94 -8.98 -28.35
C LEU A 16 14.16 -7.51 -27.93
N VAL A 17 14.79 -6.71 -28.78
CA VAL A 17 15.03 -5.27 -28.51
C VAL A 17 13.71 -4.52 -28.34
N LYS A 18 12.73 -4.78 -29.22
CA LYS A 18 11.39 -4.20 -29.12
C LYS A 18 10.69 -4.57 -27.82
N SER A 19 10.77 -5.84 -27.41
CA SER A 19 10.18 -6.32 -26.17
C SER A 19 10.82 -5.68 -24.95
N ILE A 20 12.15 -5.53 -24.94
CA ILE A 20 12.89 -4.85 -23.87
C ILE A 20 12.51 -3.37 -23.80
N LEU A 21 12.40 -2.68 -24.95
CA LEU A 21 11.98 -1.28 -24.99
C LEU A 21 10.56 -1.09 -24.43
N ILE A 22 9.62 -1.94 -24.86
CA ILE A 22 8.24 -1.91 -24.34
C ILE A 22 8.23 -2.18 -22.83
N LEU A 23 9.02 -3.14 -22.36
CA LEU A 23 9.13 -3.45 -20.93
C LEU A 23 9.65 -2.25 -20.13
N VAL A 24 10.73 -1.61 -20.60
CA VAL A 24 11.33 -0.45 -19.92
C VAL A 24 10.35 0.73 -19.90
N VAL A 25 9.75 1.05 -21.05
CA VAL A 25 8.74 2.14 -21.12
C VAL A 25 7.55 1.84 -20.22
N GLY A 26 7.01 0.62 -20.26
CA GLY A 26 5.90 0.20 -19.42
C GLY A 26 6.25 0.29 -17.93
N PHE A 27 7.45 -0.12 -17.53
CA PHE A 27 7.91 0.00 -16.15
C PHE A 27 8.03 1.46 -15.69
N VAL A 28 8.59 2.33 -16.52
CA VAL A 28 8.68 3.78 -16.21
C VAL A 28 7.30 4.40 -16.07
N LEU A 29 6.37 4.07 -16.97
CA LEU A 29 4.99 4.57 -16.91
C LEU A 29 4.26 4.06 -15.66
N LEU A 30 4.49 2.82 -15.26
CA LEU A 30 3.91 2.21 -14.07
C LEU A 30 4.38 2.89 -12.79
N VAL A 31 5.70 3.09 -12.65
CA VAL A 31 6.28 3.78 -11.48
C VAL A 31 5.80 5.23 -11.42
N LYS A 32 5.85 5.95 -12.52
CA LYS A 32 5.38 7.35 -12.58
C LYS A 32 3.88 7.46 -12.31
N GLY A 33 3.08 6.53 -12.78
CA GLY A 33 1.64 6.46 -12.50
C GLY A 33 1.37 6.25 -11.00
N ALA A 34 2.13 5.37 -10.34
CA ALA A 34 2.05 5.17 -8.89
C ALA A 34 2.44 6.43 -8.12
N ASP A 35 3.54 7.12 -8.50
CA ASP A 35 3.96 8.39 -7.91
C ASP A 35 2.83 9.44 -8.00
N PHE A 36 2.27 9.65 -9.20
CA PHE A 36 1.15 10.58 -9.41
C PHE A 36 -0.08 10.25 -8.57
N PHE A 37 -0.39 8.96 -8.43
CA PHE A 37 -1.50 8.51 -7.59
C PHE A 37 -1.25 8.87 -6.12
N VAL A 38 -0.07 8.54 -5.58
CA VAL A 38 0.30 8.81 -4.18
C VAL A 38 0.28 10.31 -3.90
N ASP A 39 0.90 11.12 -4.76
CA ASP A 39 0.98 12.57 -4.59
C ASP A 39 -0.41 13.21 -4.66
N GLY A 40 -1.21 12.86 -5.67
CA GLY A 40 -2.55 13.39 -5.86
C GLY A 40 -3.51 12.99 -4.74
N ALA A 41 -3.55 11.72 -4.38
CA ALA A 41 -4.41 11.22 -3.31
C ALA A 41 -3.99 11.77 -1.94
N SER A 42 -2.68 11.88 -1.67
CA SER A 42 -2.15 12.48 -0.44
C SER A 42 -2.48 13.97 -0.35
N ALA A 43 -2.41 14.72 -1.45
CA ALA A 43 -2.79 16.13 -1.48
C ALA A 43 -4.28 16.33 -1.17
N ILE A 44 -5.16 15.48 -1.71
CA ILE A 44 -6.60 15.50 -1.42
C ILE A 44 -6.85 15.15 0.06
N ALA A 45 -6.20 14.10 0.56
CA ALA A 45 -6.34 13.66 1.95
C ALA A 45 -5.89 14.73 2.95
N LYS A 46 -4.78 15.44 2.66
CA LYS A 46 -4.33 16.59 3.47
C LYS A 46 -5.36 17.72 3.48
N LYS A 47 -5.98 18.06 2.34
CA LYS A 47 -7.07 19.04 2.28
C LYS A 47 -8.28 18.63 3.10
N LEU A 48 -8.53 17.34 3.25
CA LEU A 48 -9.57 16.79 4.10
C LEU A 48 -9.16 16.66 5.58
N HIS A 49 -8.00 17.22 5.96
CA HIS A 49 -7.44 17.17 7.31
C HIS A 49 -7.27 15.71 7.83
N ILE A 50 -6.89 14.80 6.96
CA ILE A 50 -6.57 13.42 7.33
C ILE A 50 -5.14 13.40 7.87
N PRO A 51 -4.89 12.85 9.08
CA PRO A 51 -3.56 12.76 9.66
C PRO A 51 -2.55 12.05 8.74
N SER A 52 -1.32 12.55 8.71
CA SER A 52 -0.25 12.04 7.82
C SER A 52 0.07 10.56 8.03
N LEU A 53 -0.04 10.06 9.27
CA LEU A 53 0.12 8.64 9.59
C LEU A 53 -0.87 7.76 8.82
N ILE A 54 -2.12 8.21 8.72
CA ILE A 54 -3.17 7.46 8.02
C ILE A 54 -2.97 7.51 6.53
N ILE A 55 -2.58 8.66 5.98
CA ILE A 55 -2.21 8.79 4.57
C ILE A 55 -1.10 7.79 4.23
N GLY A 56 -0.06 7.70 5.07
CA GLY A 56 1.02 6.73 4.89
C GLY A 56 0.57 5.27 4.95
N LEU A 57 -0.23 4.92 5.94
CA LEU A 57 -0.68 3.53 6.14
C LEU A 57 -1.73 3.07 5.12
N THR A 58 -2.40 3.99 4.43
CA THR A 58 -3.45 3.66 3.44
C THR A 58 -3.04 4.02 2.02
N ILE A 59 -2.99 5.31 1.70
CA ILE A 59 -2.80 5.81 0.33
C ILE A 59 -1.41 5.45 -0.19
N VAL A 60 -0.36 5.68 0.61
CA VAL A 60 1.01 5.35 0.20
C VAL A 60 1.17 3.83 0.07
N ALA A 61 0.67 3.05 1.05
CA ALA A 61 0.72 1.59 0.99
C ALA A 61 -0.04 1.02 -0.22
N MET A 62 -1.20 1.56 -0.56
CA MET A 62 -1.93 1.18 -1.77
C MET A 62 -1.16 1.59 -3.03
N GLY A 63 -0.59 2.80 -3.06
CA GLY A 63 0.19 3.31 -4.20
C GLY A 63 1.41 2.45 -4.52
N THR A 64 2.14 2.02 -3.50
CA THR A 64 3.30 1.12 -3.69
C THR A 64 2.91 -0.27 -4.19
N SER A 65 1.66 -0.71 -3.98
CA SER A 65 1.14 -1.98 -4.49
C SER A 65 0.42 -1.88 -5.84
N LEU A 66 0.30 -0.68 -6.43
CA LEU A 66 -0.31 -0.50 -7.76
C LEU A 66 0.44 -1.24 -8.89
N PRO A 67 1.79 -1.27 -8.90
CA PRO A 67 2.54 -2.08 -9.85
C PRO A 67 2.15 -3.56 -9.81
N GLU A 68 2.13 -4.16 -8.64
CA GLU A 68 1.76 -5.57 -8.45
C GLU A 68 0.30 -5.83 -8.85
N LEU A 69 -0.60 -4.92 -8.49
CA LEU A 69 -2.01 -5.01 -8.89
C LEU A 69 -2.15 -4.97 -10.41
N SER A 70 -1.48 -4.04 -11.07
CA SER A 70 -1.52 -3.87 -12.53
C SER A 70 -1.02 -5.11 -13.25
N VAL A 71 0.10 -5.68 -12.82
CA VAL A 71 0.67 -6.91 -13.39
C VAL A 71 -0.27 -8.09 -13.16
N SER A 72 -0.79 -8.26 -11.94
CA SER A 72 -1.66 -9.39 -11.60
C SER A 72 -3.00 -9.35 -12.33
N VAL A 73 -3.61 -8.16 -12.44
CA VAL A 73 -4.88 -7.98 -13.18
C VAL A 73 -4.66 -8.22 -14.67
N THR A 74 -3.60 -7.67 -15.26
CA THR A 74 -3.29 -7.88 -16.68
C THR A 74 -3.01 -9.35 -16.97
N ALA A 75 -2.26 -10.04 -16.13
CA ALA A 75 -2.00 -11.46 -16.28
C ALA A 75 -3.29 -12.29 -16.15
N ALA A 76 -4.17 -11.97 -15.21
CA ALA A 76 -5.47 -12.63 -15.07
C ALA A 76 -6.37 -12.43 -16.29
N LEU A 77 -6.43 -11.20 -16.85
CA LEU A 77 -7.19 -10.89 -18.06
C LEU A 77 -6.62 -11.60 -19.29
N ALA A 78 -5.32 -11.86 -19.31
CA ALA A 78 -4.65 -12.65 -20.35
C ALA A 78 -4.74 -14.17 -20.11
N ASN A 79 -5.54 -14.63 -19.14
CA ASN A 79 -5.65 -16.04 -18.71
C ASN A 79 -4.33 -16.66 -18.23
N GLN A 80 -3.38 -15.84 -17.77
CA GLN A 80 -2.11 -16.28 -17.17
C GLN A 80 -2.20 -16.30 -15.65
N ASN A 81 -3.11 -17.12 -15.11
CA ASN A 81 -3.45 -17.17 -13.70
C ASN A 81 -2.25 -17.51 -12.80
N SER A 82 -1.35 -18.40 -13.26
CA SER A 82 -0.13 -18.74 -12.53
C SER A 82 0.78 -17.52 -12.33
N LEU A 83 0.91 -16.67 -13.36
CA LEU A 83 1.69 -15.44 -13.28
C LEU A 83 1.06 -14.44 -12.29
N ALA A 84 -0.27 -14.28 -12.33
CA ALA A 84 -0.99 -13.40 -11.40
C ALA A 84 -0.77 -13.81 -9.93
N ILE A 85 -0.94 -15.10 -9.61
CA ILE A 85 -0.76 -15.62 -8.25
C ILE A 85 0.70 -15.54 -7.82
N SER A 86 1.64 -15.94 -8.70
CA SER A 86 3.07 -15.90 -8.40
C SER A 86 3.58 -14.48 -8.16
N ASN A 87 3.05 -13.49 -8.87
CA ASN A 87 3.39 -12.08 -8.66
C ASN A 87 2.99 -11.61 -7.25
N VAL A 88 1.77 -11.92 -6.81
CA VAL A 88 1.27 -11.55 -5.47
C VAL A 88 2.08 -12.25 -4.36
N ILE A 89 2.28 -13.55 -4.47
CA ILE A 89 3.03 -14.31 -3.46
C ILE A 89 4.50 -13.89 -3.46
N GLY A 90 5.10 -13.74 -4.65
CA GLY A 90 6.50 -13.38 -4.81
C GLY A 90 6.81 -11.99 -4.26
N SER A 91 5.98 -10.98 -4.53
CA SER A 91 6.16 -9.63 -3.99
C SER A 91 6.05 -9.61 -2.46
N ASN A 92 5.09 -10.34 -1.87
CA ASN A 92 4.98 -10.45 -0.42
C ASN A 92 6.23 -11.08 0.21
N ILE A 93 6.72 -12.19 -0.33
CA ILE A 93 7.96 -12.85 0.14
C ILE A 93 9.14 -11.90 0.01
N PHE A 94 9.31 -11.25 -1.14
CA PHE A 94 10.39 -10.31 -1.38
C PHE A 94 10.37 -9.14 -0.40
N ASN A 95 9.20 -8.53 -0.20
CA ASN A 95 9.04 -7.39 0.71
C ASN A 95 9.32 -7.77 2.16
N LEU A 96 8.84 -8.94 2.62
CA LEU A 96 9.05 -9.38 4.01
C LEU A 96 10.50 -9.86 4.26
N MET A 97 11.09 -10.60 3.33
CA MET A 97 12.40 -11.20 3.57
C MET A 97 13.54 -10.32 3.11
N VAL A 98 13.44 -9.70 1.93
CA VAL A 98 14.54 -8.95 1.35
C VAL A 98 14.46 -7.48 1.77
N VAL A 99 13.36 -6.80 1.49
CA VAL A 99 13.24 -5.36 1.78
C VAL A 99 13.31 -5.10 3.27
N LEU A 100 12.42 -5.73 4.05
CA LEU A 100 12.40 -5.57 5.50
C LEU A 100 13.69 -6.09 6.15
N GLY A 101 14.24 -7.21 5.66
CA GLY A 101 15.50 -7.78 6.14
C GLY A 101 16.69 -6.83 5.95
N ILE A 102 16.85 -6.26 4.75
CA ILE A 102 17.91 -5.27 4.47
C ILE A 102 17.74 -4.02 5.34
N CYS A 103 16.51 -3.49 5.43
CA CYS A 103 16.23 -2.34 6.28
C CYS A 103 16.61 -2.59 7.74
N ALA A 104 16.28 -3.77 8.28
CA ALA A 104 16.60 -4.14 9.65
C ALA A 104 18.09 -4.31 9.92
N VAL A 105 18.86 -4.72 8.90
CA VAL A 105 20.35 -4.80 8.99
C VAL A 105 20.97 -3.40 8.99
N ILE A 106 20.40 -2.45 8.24
CA ILE A 106 20.92 -1.06 8.15
C ILE A 106 20.57 -0.28 9.41
N ALA A 107 19.35 -0.40 9.92
CA ALA A 107 18.88 0.32 11.09
C ALA A 107 17.79 -0.47 11.84
N PRO A 108 17.73 -0.38 13.20
CA PRO A 108 16.65 -0.98 13.96
C PRO A 108 15.29 -0.41 13.54
N ILE A 109 14.32 -1.30 13.30
CA ILE A 109 12.97 -0.91 12.90
C ILE A 109 12.05 -0.94 14.13
N GLY A 110 11.54 0.23 14.52
CA GLY A 110 10.53 0.33 15.58
C GLY A 110 9.18 -0.20 15.10
N VAL A 111 8.58 -1.12 15.85
CA VAL A 111 7.26 -1.70 15.53
C VAL A 111 6.24 -1.23 16.56
N SER A 112 5.16 -0.60 16.11
CA SER A 112 4.09 -0.12 16.99
C SER A 112 3.24 -1.28 17.51
N ASN A 113 2.63 -1.09 18.71
CA ASN A 113 1.72 -2.08 19.30
C ASN A 113 0.50 -2.38 18.42
N ILE A 114 0.04 -1.41 17.63
CA ILE A 114 -1.08 -1.59 16.71
C ILE A 114 -0.71 -2.60 15.62
N VAL A 115 0.47 -2.46 15.04
CA VAL A 115 0.98 -3.39 14.02
C VAL A 115 1.08 -4.81 14.59
N ILE A 116 1.64 -4.98 15.80
CA ILE A 116 1.82 -6.31 16.41
C ILE A 116 0.47 -6.96 16.76
N LYS A 117 -0.48 -6.19 17.31
CA LYS A 117 -1.73 -6.75 17.86
C LYS A 117 -2.88 -6.84 16.86
N ARG A 118 -2.85 -6.05 15.79
CA ARG A 118 -3.93 -5.98 14.80
C ARG A 118 -3.46 -6.34 13.39
N ASP A 119 -2.51 -5.58 12.86
CA ASP A 119 -2.18 -5.67 11.43
C ASP A 119 -1.43 -6.97 11.10
N TYR A 120 -0.47 -7.36 11.93
CA TYR A 120 0.27 -8.60 11.73
C TYR A 120 -0.60 -9.85 11.85
N PRO A 121 -1.44 -10.05 12.89
CA PRO A 121 -2.34 -11.20 12.97
C PRO A 121 -3.34 -11.24 11.81
N PHE A 122 -3.85 -10.09 11.36
CA PHE A 122 -4.73 -10.01 10.22
C PHE A 122 -4.03 -10.41 8.91
N SER A 123 -2.79 -9.96 8.71
CA SER A 123 -1.98 -10.35 7.55
C SER A 123 -1.72 -11.85 7.52
N VAL A 124 -1.36 -12.45 8.66
CA VAL A 124 -1.17 -13.91 8.79
C VAL A 124 -2.49 -14.65 8.51
N PHE A 125 -3.60 -14.17 9.05
CA PHE A 125 -4.92 -14.73 8.76
C PHE A 125 -5.24 -14.71 7.26
N CYS A 126 -5.02 -13.59 6.58
CA CYS A 126 -5.25 -13.47 5.14
C CYS A 126 -4.35 -14.43 4.33
N ALA A 127 -3.09 -14.59 4.73
CA ALA A 127 -2.18 -15.53 4.08
C ALA A 127 -2.65 -17.00 4.24
N ILE A 128 -3.09 -17.37 5.44
CA ILE A 128 -3.66 -18.70 5.71
C ILE A 128 -4.96 -18.89 4.92
N LEU A 129 -5.85 -17.90 4.94
CA LEU A 129 -7.11 -17.94 4.19
C LEU A 129 -6.86 -18.16 2.69
N MET A 130 -5.92 -17.41 2.10
CA MET A 130 -5.56 -17.58 0.70
C MET A 130 -4.98 -18.96 0.42
N ALA A 131 -4.12 -19.50 1.30
CA ALA A 131 -3.56 -20.84 1.16
C ALA A 131 -4.64 -21.92 1.27
N VAL A 132 -5.59 -21.78 2.19
CA VAL A 132 -6.72 -22.71 2.35
C VAL A 132 -7.63 -22.67 1.13
N LEU A 133 -8.04 -21.49 0.67
CA LEU A 133 -8.89 -21.35 -0.52
C LEU A 133 -8.19 -21.94 -1.76
N GLY A 134 -6.90 -21.66 -1.94
CA GLY A 134 -6.12 -22.21 -3.06
C GLY A 134 -5.87 -23.70 -3.00
N SER A 135 -5.95 -24.36 -1.82
CA SER A 135 -5.80 -25.81 -1.69
C SER A 135 -7.06 -26.57 -2.11
N PHE A 136 -8.23 -25.95 -2.12
CA PHE A 136 -9.45 -26.54 -2.64
C PHE A 136 -9.46 -26.51 -4.17
N GLY A 137 -9.12 -27.64 -4.79
CA GLY A 137 -9.09 -27.78 -6.25
C GLY A 137 -7.87 -27.17 -6.95
N LEU A 138 -6.85 -26.71 -6.20
CA LEU A 138 -5.61 -26.07 -6.68
C LEU A 138 -5.87 -24.87 -7.60
N THR A 139 -6.98 -24.17 -7.38
CA THR A 139 -7.40 -22.99 -8.14
C THR A 139 -8.04 -21.98 -7.21
N ILE A 140 -7.82 -20.71 -7.46
CA ILE A 140 -8.55 -19.61 -6.82
C ILE A 140 -9.64 -19.17 -7.81
N ASN A 141 -10.90 -19.38 -7.44
CA ASN A 141 -12.05 -19.05 -8.27
C ASN A 141 -12.65 -17.67 -7.93
N ARG A 142 -13.70 -17.28 -8.65
CA ARG A 142 -14.35 -15.97 -8.45
C ARG A 142 -14.96 -15.80 -7.05
N ILE A 143 -15.46 -16.88 -6.45
CA ILE A 143 -16.05 -16.84 -5.11
C ILE A 143 -14.96 -16.59 -4.08
N ASP A 144 -13.82 -17.28 -4.21
CA ASP A 144 -12.65 -17.06 -3.35
C ASP A 144 -12.15 -15.61 -3.43
N GLY A 145 -12.10 -15.07 -4.65
CA GLY A 145 -11.76 -13.65 -4.87
C GLY A 145 -12.74 -12.69 -4.19
N ILE A 146 -14.05 -12.95 -4.26
CA ILE A 146 -15.06 -12.13 -3.57
C ILE A 146 -14.87 -12.21 -2.05
N VAL A 147 -14.64 -13.41 -1.51
CA VAL A 147 -14.37 -13.58 -0.07
C VAL A 147 -13.17 -12.74 0.37
N LEU A 148 -12.05 -12.82 -0.36
CA LEU A 148 -10.85 -12.02 -0.06
C LEU A 148 -11.12 -10.52 -0.14
N LEU A 149 -11.89 -10.06 -1.14
CA LEU A 149 -12.27 -8.65 -1.27
C LEU A 149 -13.17 -8.16 -0.13
N VAL A 150 -14.08 -8.99 0.38
CA VAL A 150 -14.91 -8.66 1.54
C VAL A 150 -14.05 -8.47 2.79
N PHE A 151 -13.09 -9.37 3.04
CA PHE A 151 -12.13 -9.20 4.14
C PHE A 151 -11.27 -7.95 3.99
N PHE A 152 -10.81 -7.67 2.78
CA PHE A 152 -10.04 -6.45 2.48
C PHE A 152 -10.87 -5.18 2.73
N ALA A 153 -12.11 -5.13 2.24
CA ALA A 153 -13.02 -4.01 2.50
C ALA A 153 -13.31 -3.81 3.99
N GLY A 154 -13.50 -4.92 4.73
CA GLY A 154 -13.67 -4.90 6.18
C GLY A 154 -12.45 -4.32 6.90
N TYR A 155 -11.24 -4.74 6.51
CA TYR A 155 -9.99 -4.21 7.05
C TYR A 155 -9.83 -2.70 6.78
N LEU A 156 -10.09 -2.25 5.55
CA LEU A 156 -10.09 -0.83 5.22
C LEU A 156 -11.11 -0.06 6.07
N GLY A 157 -12.31 -0.63 6.28
CA GLY A 157 -13.33 -0.03 7.14
C GLY A 157 -12.84 0.19 8.58
N VAL A 158 -12.15 -0.82 9.16
CA VAL A 158 -11.54 -0.69 10.49
C VAL A 158 -10.45 0.37 10.49
N MET A 159 -9.58 0.40 9.49
CA MET A 159 -8.53 1.42 9.38
C MET A 159 -9.13 2.84 9.30
N PHE A 160 -10.15 3.06 8.48
CA PHE A 160 -10.83 4.35 8.39
C PHE A 160 -11.54 4.75 9.68
N TYR A 161 -12.12 3.78 10.39
CA TYR A 161 -12.75 4.04 11.70
C TYR A 161 -11.73 4.50 12.74
N ASP A 162 -10.60 3.78 12.86
CA ASP A 162 -9.51 4.14 13.77
C ASP A 162 -8.89 5.49 13.40
N ALA A 163 -8.74 5.75 12.12
CA ALA A 163 -8.33 7.02 11.58
C ALA A 163 -9.21 8.18 12.07
N LYS A 164 -10.51 8.02 11.98
CA LYS A 164 -11.48 9.02 12.42
C LYS A 164 -11.44 9.24 13.93
N LYS A 165 -11.22 8.17 14.69
CA LYS A 165 -11.07 8.21 16.16
C LYS A 165 -9.83 9.01 16.58
N VAL A 166 -8.68 8.73 15.97
CA VAL A 166 -7.42 9.46 16.23
C VAL A 166 -7.56 10.94 15.93
N ARG A 167 -8.20 11.28 14.81
CA ARG A 167 -8.47 12.68 14.43
C ARG A 167 -9.35 13.38 15.47
N LYS A 168 -10.39 12.71 15.99
CA LYS A 168 -11.28 13.28 17.00
C LYS A 168 -10.53 13.54 18.30
N SER A 169 -9.72 12.58 18.77
CA SER A 169 -8.92 12.77 19.98
C SER A 169 -7.85 13.86 19.83
N ALA A 170 -7.23 14.00 18.66
CA ALA A 170 -6.27 15.08 18.42
C ALA A 170 -6.95 16.46 18.43
N ALA A 171 -8.14 16.59 17.83
CA ALA A 171 -8.91 17.83 17.85
C ALA A 171 -9.43 18.18 19.26
N GLU A 172 -9.76 17.19 20.06
CA GLU A 172 -10.16 17.39 21.46
C GLU A 172 -8.98 17.89 22.32
N MET A 173 -7.77 17.34 22.13
CA MET A 173 -6.56 17.83 22.83
C MET A 173 -6.18 19.24 22.40
N GLU A 174 -6.20 19.54 21.10
CA GLU A 174 -5.92 20.89 20.60
C GLU A 174 -6.89 21.94 21.15
N TYR A 175 -8.17 21.59 21.32
CA TYR A 175 -9.19 22.45 21.92
C TYR A 175 -8.98 22.64 23.44
N GLU A 176 -8.55 21.58 24.16
CA GLU A 176 -8.20 21.68 25.59
C GLU A 176 -6.98 22.58 25.79
N ASP A 177 -5.93 22.44 24.99
CA ASP A 177 -4.73 23.27 25.02
C ASP A 177 -5.05 24.76 24.75
N GLU A 178 -5.93 25.07 23.77
CA GLU A 178 -6.38 26.44 23.49
C GLU A 178 -7.20 27.04 24.66
N ILE A 179 -7.99 26.24 25.39
CA ILE A 179 -8.73 26.70 26.57
C ILE A 179 -7.79 26.97 27.73
N ASP A 180 -6.79 26.10 27.96
CA ASP A 180 -5.82 26.26 29.03
C ASP A 180 -4.95 27.51 28.81
N GLU A 181 -4.46 27.75 27.58
CA GLU A 181 -3.75 29.00 27.23
C GLU A 181 -4.65 30.25 27.43
N ALA A 182 -5.92 30.19 27.03
CA ALA A 182 -6.84 31.30 27.18
C ALA A 182 -7.23 31.56 28.66
N THR A 183 -7.20 30.53 29.51
CA THR A 183 -7.42 30.66 30.97
C THR A 183 -6.21 31.16 31.72
N GLU A 184 -4.99 30.75 31.34
CA GLU A 184 -3.76 31.29 31.91
C GLU A 184 -3.60 32.79 31.63
N ASP A 185 -3.92 33.24 30.42
CA ASP A 185 -3.88 34.67 30.04
C ASP A 185 -4.89 35.53 30.82
N THR A 186 -5.95 34.93 31.38
CA THR A 186 -6.97 35.64 32.19
C THR A 186 -6.61 35.66 33.69
N GLU A 187 -5.83 34.71 34.22
CA GLU A 187 -5.39 34.72 35.62
C GLU A 187 -4.27 35.74 35.92
N ASP A 188 -3.50 36.16 34.89
CA ASP A 188 -2.41 37.12 35.06
C ASP A 188 -2.85 38.61 35.02
N ILE A 189 -4.14 38.92 34.92
CA ILE A 189 -4.63 40.30 35.07
C ILE A 189 -4.85 40.63 36.53
N PRO A 190 -3.93 41.37 37.19
CA PRO A 190 -4.09 41.71 38.59
C PRO A 190 -5.29 42.64 38.78
N LEU A 191 -6.23 42.22 39.66
CA LEU A 191 -7.52 42.87 39.96
C LEU A 191 -7.44 44.36 40.38
N TRP A 192 -6.24 44.91 40.57
CA TRP A 192 -6.05 46.32 40.94
C TRP A 192 -5.83 47.28 39.72
N LYS A 193 -5.84 46.80 38.50
CA LYS A 193 -5.75 47.64 37.26
C LYS A 193 -7.12 48.06 36.69
N GLY A 194 -8.21 47.74 37.36
CA GLY A 194 -9.59 48.02 36.92
C GLY A 194 -10.33 49.07 37.79
N ILE A 195 -9.62 49.97 38.50
CA ILE A 195 -10.21 51.09 39.20
C ILE A 195 -9.61 52.38 38.69
#